data_6bcdb24b89cd4b4b29b6d7098b19fd61
#
_entry.id   6bcdb24b89cd4b4b29b6d7098b19fd61
#
_cell.length_a   1.000
_cell.length_b   1.000
_cell.length_c   1.000
_cell.angle_alpha   90.00
_cell.angle_beta   90.00
_cell.angle_gamma   90.00
#
_symmetry.space_group_name_H-M   'P 1'
#
loop_
_entity.id
_entity.type
_entity.pdbx_description
1 polymer ?
#
loop_
_entity_poly.entity_id
_entity_poly.type
_entity_poly.pdbx_seq_one_letter_code
_entity_poly.pdbx_strand_id
1 'polypeptide(L)'
;MAVKGAVLGDILGSQYEFDRPLDLDWKNVLLISGLPMGFTDDTVMMLAIKKAFVEGLDLTDTMVRIGRRYPNCGYGGRFYSWINDEDHRPYNSWGNGSAMRVAFVGEHYEDYDEMQRMAETTAVVSHDHPEGIKGAVVTASCIWMARHGKTRQEIYDYVLEQYPVNKYEYSIGYSLDEIRPRYVWNESCQGSVPAAMRCFYESSDYESFIRNIYSLQCDSDTFGAIAGGVAEEFYGGFGDVDAERILKEYLDHDLMEILLA
;
A
#
# COMPACT_ATOMS: atom_id res chain seq x y z
N MET A 1 -4.04 13.16 -4.98
CA MET A 1 -2.59 12.88 -4.69
C MET A 1 -2.50 11.53 -3.98
N ALA A 2 -2.29 10.47 -4.72
CA ALA A 2 -2.34 9.07 -4.23
C ALA A 2 -1.40 8.74 -3.06
N VAL A 3 -0.25 9.43 -2.97
CA VAL A 3 0.72 9.21 -1.89
C VAL A 3 0.12 9.55 -0.51
N LYS A 4 -0.70 10.60 -0.42
CA LYS A 4 -1.36 10.96 0.85
C LYS A 4 -2.34 9.89 1.29
N GLY A 5 -3.13 9.35 0.36
CA GLY A 5 -4.08 8.28 0.66
C GLY A 5 -3.39 6.98 1.08
N ALA A 6 -2.28 6.64 0.44
CA ALA A 6 -1.50 5.49 0.83
C ALA A 6 -0.88 5.65 2.23
N VAL A 7 -0.28 6.82 2.53
CA VAL A 7 0.27 7.13 3.87
C VAL A 7 -0.81 7.15 4.94
N LEU A 8 -1.98 7.75 4.64
CA LEU A 8 -3.10 7.77 5.56
C LEU A 8 -3.65 6.35 5.82
N GLY A 9 -3.67 5.53 4.78
CA GLY A 9 -4.07 4.12 4.86
C GLY A 9 -3.15 3.30 5.75
N ASP A 10 -1.83 3.46 5.60
CA ASP A 10 -0.82 2.89 6.48
C ASP A 10 -1.08 3.28 7.94
N ILE A 11 -1.11 4.58 8.23
CA ILE A 11 -1.30 5.09 9.61
C ILE A 11 -2.59 4.55 10.23
N LEU A 12 -3.72 4.62 9.53
CA LEU A 12 -5.00 4.12 10.04
C LEU A 12 -4.98 2.59 10.19
N GLY A 13 -4.38 1.88 9.25
CA GLY A 13 -4.28 0.43 9.26
C GLY A 13 -3.44 -0.12 10.40
N SER A 14 -2.36 0.58 10.79
CA SER A 14 -1.40 0.12 11.81
C SER A 14 -2.03 -0.21 13.16
N GLN A 15 -3.21 0.36 13.48
CA GLN A 15 -3.93 0.08 14.73
C GLN A 15 -4.34 -1.39 14.87
N TYR A 16 -4.55 -2.09 13.74
CA TYR A 16 -5.09 -3.44 13.73
C TYR A 16 -4.18 -4.45 13.01
N GLU A 17 -2.96 -4.07 12.76
CA GLU A 17 -1.97 -4.92 12.09
C GLU A 17 -1.78 -6.24 12.86
N PHE A 18 -1.46 -6.19 14.16
CA PHE A 18 -1.16 -7.39 14.97
C PHE A 18 -2.27 -7.74 15.98
N ASP A 19 -2.91 -6.74 16.57
CA ASP A 19 -3.78 -6.89 17.74
C ASP A 19 -5.28 -6.69 17.42
N ARG A 20 -5.70 -6.99 16.19
CA ARG A 20 -7.11 -6.87 15.81
C ARG A 20 -7.97 -7.88 16.60
N PRO A 21 -8.99 -7.42 17.39
CA PRO A 21 -9.92 -8.31 18.06
C PRO A 21 -10.74 -9.14 17.05
N LEU A 22 -10.98 -10.42 17.38
CA LEU A 22 -11.78 -11.32 16.51
C LEU A 22 -13.23 -10.85 16.39
N ASP A 23 -13.77 -10.25 17.44
CA ASP A 23 -15.14 -9.74 17.55
C ASP A 23 -15.26 -8.22 17.29
N LEU A 24 -14.25 -7.64 16.62
CA LEU A 24 -14.26 -6.21 16.28
C LEU A 24 -15.52 -5.84 15.50
N ASP A 25 -16.31 -4.92 16.04
CA ASP A 25 -17.42 -4.28 15.31
C ASP A 25 -16.88 -3.28 14.29
N TRP A 26 -16.27 -3.82 13.23
CA TRP A 26 -15.61 -3.06 12.19
C TRP A 26 -16.52 -2.05 11.48
N LYS A 27 -17.85 -2.25 11.53
CA LYS A 27 -18.83 -1.33 10.93
C LYS A 27 -18.98 -0.03 11.72
N ASN A 28 -18.86 -0.12 13.04
CA ASN A 28 -19.15 0.99 13.96
C ASN A 28 -17.93 1.48 14.74
N VAL A 29 -16.78 0.80 14.64
CA VAL A 29 -15.55 1.23 15.31
C VAL A 29 -15.12 2.63 14.82
N LEU A 30 -14.57 3.44 15.71
CA LEU A 30 -13.96 4.71 15.31
C LEU A 30 -12.72 4.46 14.45
N LEU A 31 -12.52 5.26 13.40
CA LEU A 31 -11.30 5.17 12.58
C LEU A 31 -10.04 5.38 13.40
N ILE A 32 -10.11 6.23 14.41
CA ILE A 32 -9.09 6.42 15.44
C ILE A 32 -9.67 5.83 16.72
N SER A 33 -9.31 4.60 17.03
CA SER A 33 -9.89 3.83 18.13
C SER A 33 -9.27 4.12 19.49
N GLY A 34 -8.19 4.90 19.54
CA GLY A 34 -7.37 5.13 20.74
C GLY A 34 -6.33 4.02 21.00
N LEU A 35 -6.24 3.03 20.12
CA LEU A 35 -5.10 2.09 20.10
C LEU A 35 -3.84 2.80 19.58
N PRO A 36 -2.64 2.30 19.90
CA PRO A 36 -1.41 2.81 19.29
C PRO A 36 -1.52 2.75 17.77
N MET A 37 -1.19 3.84 17.11
CA MET A 37 -1.08 3.91 15.66
C MET A 37 0.03 4.86 15.25
N GLY A 38 0.52 4.72 14.03
CA GLY A 38 1.57 5.57 13.47
C GLY A 38 1.92 5.11 12.06
N PHE A 39 2.86 5.79 11.44
CA PHE A 39 3.41 5.33 10.19
C PHE A 39 4.32 4.10 10.41
N THR A 40 4.39 3.25 9.38
CA THR A 40 5.22 2.05 9.37
C THR A 40 6.29 2.13 8.28
N ASP A 41 6.97 1.02 7.99
CA ASP A 41 7.92 0.95 6.88
C ASP A 41 7.25 1.15 5.51
N ASP A 42 5.94 0.95 5.41
CA ASP A 42 5.14 1.29 4.23
C ASP A 42 5.33 2.76 3.84
N THR A 43 5.02 3.67 4.75
CA THR A 43 5.21 5.11 4.55
C THR A 43 6.68 5.47 4.34
N VAL A 44 7.58 4.92 5.18
CA VAL A 44 9.02 5.24 5.10
C VAL A 44 9.58 4.87 3.72
N MET A 45 9.27 3.68 3.21
CA MET A 45 9.77 3.23 1.91
C MET A 45 9.08 3.91 0.74
N MET A 46 7.78 4.20 0.84
CA MET A 46 7.05 4.98 -0.16
C MET A 46 7.66 6.38 -0.33
N LEU A 47 7.91 7.07 0.77
CA LEU A 47 8.50 8.40 0.75
C LEU A 47 9.99 8.39 0.37
N ALA A 48 10.73 7.30 0.66
CA ALA A 48 12.08 7.10 0.14
C ALA A 48 12.11 7.02 -1.38
N ILE A 49 11.17 6.29 -1.99
CA ILE A 49 11.00 6.22 -3.44
C ILE A 49 10.65 7.60 -4.00
N LYS A 50 9.63 8.27 -3.44
CA LYS A 50 9.27 9.63 -3.86
C LYS A 50 10.47 10.57 -3.86
N LYS A 51 11.24 10.59 -2.77
CA LYS A 51 12.44 11.41 -2.64
C LYS A 51 13.48 11.09 -3.71
N ALA A 52 13.73 9.80 -3.95
CA ALA A 52 14.70 9.39 -4.97
C ALA A 52 14.33 9.92 -6.36
N PHE A 53 13.06 9.81 -6.75
CA PHE A 53 12.58 10.27 -8.05
C PHE A 53 12.54 11.79 -8.17
N VAL A 54 11.99 12.48 -7.17
CA VAL A 54 11.88 13.96 -7.18
C VAL A 54 13.24 14.63 -7.21
N GLU A 55 14.22 14.10 -6.47
CA GLU A 55 15.56 14.68 -6.37
C GLU A 55 16.58 14.06 -7.36
N GLY A 56 16.18 13.08 -8.18
CA GLY A 56 17.07 12.40 -9.13
C GLY A 56 18.21 11.61 -8.48
N LEU A 57 17.94 11.01 -7.31
CA LEU A 57 18.91 10.24 -6.53
C LEU A 57 18.89 8.77 -6.91
N ASP A 58 19.97 8.04 -6.57
CA ASP A 58 19.96 6.58 -6.66
C ASP A 58 18.87 5.99 -5.74
N LEU A 59 18.05 5.11 -6.32
CA LEU A 59 16.89 4.55 -5.64
C LEU A 59 17.30 3.66 -4.46
N THR A 60 18.24 2.75 -4.68
CA THR A 60 18.70 1.80 -3.67
C THR A 60 19.38 2.53 -2.51
N ASP A 61 20.31 3.42 -2.82
CA ASP A 61 21.02 4.22 -1.82
C ASP A 61 20.05 5.08 -0.99
N THR A 62 19.02 5.65 -1.63
CA THR A 62 18.04 6.49 -0.93
C THR A 62 17.15 5.64 -0.01
N MET A 63 16.66 4.48 -0.46
CA MET A 63 15.88 3.56 0.37
C MET A 63 16.69 3.08 1.57
N VAL A 64 17.94 2.69 1.37
CA VAL A 64 18.85 2.26 2.45
C VAL A 64 19.10 3.38 3.45
N ARG A 65 19.46 4.57 2.96
CA ARG A 65 19.75 5.72 3.82
C ARG A 65 18.54 6.15 4.66
N ILE A 66 17.36 6.21 4.06
CA ILE A 66 16.13 6.57 4.78
C ILE A 66 15.73 5.44 5.72
N GLY A 67 15.73 4.18 5.27
CA GLY A 67 15.40 3.04 6.12
C GLY A 67 16.27 2.93 7.38
N ARG A 68 17.57 3.20 7.27
CA ARG A 68 18.48 3.25 8.44
C ARG A 68 18.17 4.37 9.44
N ARG A 69 17.49 5.44 9.02
CA ARG A 69 17.04 6.52 9.92
C ARG A 69 15.78 6.13 10.70
N TYR A 70 15.01 5.17 10.21
CA TYR A 70 13.76 4.70 10.79
C TYR A 70 13.80 3.19 11.09
N PRO A 71 14.72 2.72 11.96
CA PRO A 71 15.01 1.29 12.10
C PRO A 71 13.90 0.47 12.78
N ASN A 72 12.93 1.13 13.42
CA ASN A 72 11.89 0.48 14.25
C ASN A 72 10.50 0.64 13.65
N CYS A 73 10.37 0.62 12.33
CA CYS A 73 9.11 0.87 11.63
C CYS A 73 8.41 -0.40 11.10
N GLY A 74 8.77 -1.61 11.59
CA GLY A 74 8.04 -2.81 11.20
C GLY A 74 8.63 -3.61 10.03
N TYR A 75 9.81 -3.25 9.50
CA TYR A 75 10.39 -3.96 8.35
C TYR A 75 10.37 -5.48 8.48
N GLY A 76 9.90 -6.16 7.45
CA GLY A 76 10.04 -7.60 7.34
C GLY A 76 11.51 -8.04 7.46
N GLY A 77 11.79 -9.14 8.17
CA GLY A 77 13.15 -9.52 8.58
C GLY A 77 14.18 -9.59 7.46
N ARG A 78 13.81 -10.07 6.24
CA ARG A 78 14.73 -10.11 5.08
C ARG A 78 15.02 -8.69 4.55
N PHE A 79 14.01 -7.81 4.53
CA PHE A 79 14.19 -6.43 4.08
C PHE A 79 14.99 -5.61 5.11
N TYR A 80 14.77 -5.85 6.40
CA TYR A 80 15.61 -5.26 7.46
C TYR A 80 17.09 -5.64 7.29
N SER A 81 17.37 -6.93 7.00
CA SER A 81 18.73 -7.37 6.72
C SER A 81 19.28 -6.69 5.47
N TRP A 82 18.49 -6.60 4.39
CA TRP A 82 18.89 -5.94 3.15
C TRP A 82 19.24 -4.44 3.36
N ILE A 83 18.48 -3.70 4.17
CA ILE A 83 18.80 -2.30 4.52
C ILE A 83 20.14 -2.20 5.27
N ASN A 84 20.45 -3.15 6.14
CA ASN A 84 21.59 -3.05 7.04
C ASN A 84 22.86 -3.77 6.54
N ASP A 85 22.77 -4.58 5.50
CA ASP A 85 23.90 -5.25 4.86
C ASP A 85 24.76 -4.24 4.06
N GLU A 86 25.90 -4.70 3.55
CA GLU A 86 26.72 -4.01 2.56
C GLU A 86 26.31 -4.35 1.13
N ASP A 87 25.64 -5.48 0.93
CA ASP A 87 25.18 -5.99 -0.36
C ASP A 87 23.66 -5.83 -0.50
N HIS A 88 23.26 -4.87 -1.31
CA HIS A 88 21.87 -4.54 -1.60
C HIS A 88 21.35 -5.17 -2.89
N ARG A 89 21.84 -6.39 -3.25
CA ARG A 89 21.28 -7.12 -4.39
C ARG A 89 19.87 -7.61 -4.13
N PRO A 90 19.04 -7.73 -5.17
CA PRO A 90 17.73 -8.35 -5.06
C PRO A 90 17.81 -9.76 -4.48
N TYR A 91 16.79 -10.17 -3.73
CA TYR A 91 16.77 -11.44 -3.04
C TYR A 91 15.53 -12.30 -3.33
N ASN A 92 14.95 -12.09 -4.51
CA ASN A 92 13.80 -12.84 -5.05
C ASN A 92 12.59 -12.84 -4.10
N SER A 93 12.28 -11.68 -3.50
CA SER A 93 11.10 -11.52 -2.65
C SER A 93 9.84 -11.44 -3.50
N TRP A 94 8.77 -12.05 -3.01
CA TRP A 94 7.38 -11.88 -3.48
C TRP A 94 6.49 -11.25 -2.41
N GLY A 95 7.10 -10.68 -1.36
CA GLY A 95 6.42 -9.97 -0.29
C GLY A 95 5.67 -8.75 -0.81
N ASN A 96 4.67 -8.30 -0.05
CA ASN A 96 3.84 -7.14 -0.38
C ASN A 96 4.60 -5.81 -0.29
N GLY A 97 5.83 -5.82 0.24
CA GLY A 97 6.71 -4.66 0.37
C GLY A 97 7.01 -3.92 -0.94
N SER A 98 6.92 -4.56 -2.10
CA SER A 98 7.03 -3.86 -3.39
C SER A 98 5.75 -3.09 -3.76
N ALA A 99 4.58 -3.63 -3.40
CA ALA A 99 3.28 -3.05 -3.70
C ALA A 99 2.95 -1.87 -2.77
N MET A 100 3.27 -1.99 -1.47
CA MET A 100 2.95 -0.97 -0.46
C MET A 100 3.66 0.37 -0.71
N ARG A 101 4.85 0.33 -1.31
CA ARG A 101 5.73 1.51 -1.45
C ARG A 101 5.64 2.22 -2.80
N VAL A 102 4.83 1.73 -3.75
CA VAL A 102 4.87 2.16 -5.15
C VAL A 102 3.94 3.33 -5.50
N ALA A 103 3.13 3.81 -4.55
CA ALA A 103 2.04 4.76 -4.82
C ALA A 103 2.49 6.02 -5.57
N PHE A 104 3.67 6.56 -5.28
CA PHE A 104 4.23 7.72 -5.99
C PHE A 104 4.36 7.49 -7.49
N VAL A 105 4.72 6.29 -7.91
CA VAL A 105 4.88 5.97 -9.34
C VAL A 105 3.56 6.06 -10.09
N GLY A 106 2.48 5.50 -9.52
CA GLY A 106 1.14 5.60 -10.10
C GLY A 106 0.57 7.03 -10.12
N GLU A 107 1.02 7.88 -9.18
CA GLU A 107 0.65 9.29 -9.12
C GLU A 107 1.42 10.15 -10.12
N HIS A 108 2.72 9.89 -10.30
CA HIS A 108 3.65 10.81 -10.94
C HIS A 108 3.66 10.73 -12.47
N TYR A 109 3.64 9.53 -13.02
CA TYR A 109 3.81 9.33 -14.46
C TYR A 109 2.50 9.46 -15.21
N GLU A 110 2.53 10.21 -16.35
CA GLU A 110 1.36 10.37 -17.23
C GLU A 110 1.27 9.24 -18.28
N ASP A 111 2.43 8.81 -18.82
CA ASP A 111 2.49 7.71 -19.77
C ASP A 111 2.37 6.35 -19.05
N TYR A 112 1.42 5.53 -19.49
CA TYR A 112 1.11 4.25 -18.84
C TYR A 112 2.27 3.25 -18.92
N ASP A 113 2.91 3.16 -20.09
CA ASP A 113 4.02 2.21 -20.29
C ASP A 113 5.26 2.64 -19.51
N GLU A 114 5.50 3.94 -19.40
CA GLU A 114 6.56 4.48 -18.56
C GLU A 114 6.27 4.22 -17.08
N MET A 115 5.05 4.46 -16.62
CA MET A 115 4.62 4.18 -15.25
C MET A 115 4.87 2.71 -14.89
N GLN A 116 4.47 1.77 -15.77
CA GLN A 116 4.70 0.34 -15.51
C GLN A 116 6.20 -0.01 -15.42
N ARG A 117 7.04 0.50 -16.32
CA ARG A 117 8.50 0.30 -16.25
C ARG A 117 9.09 0.86 -14.96
N MET A 118 8.61 2.00 -14.51
CA MET A 118 9.11 2.61 -13.27
C MET A 118 8.60 1.88 -12.03
N ALA A 119 7.38 1.34 -12.05
CA ALA A 119 6.88 0.47 -10.98
C ALA A 119 7.71 -0.82 -10.86
N GLU A 120 8.03 -1.47 -11.99
CA GLU A 120 8.95 -2.59 -12.03
C GLU A 120 10.33 -2.21 -11.46
N THR A 121 10.89 -1.04 -11.85
CA THR A 121 12.17 -0.54 -11.36
C THR A 121 12.18 -0.43 -9.83
N THR A 122 11.10 0.05 -9.20
CA THR A 122 11.02 0.15 -7.74
C THR A 122 10.91 -1.20 -7.04
N ALA A 123 10.37 -2.21 -7.72
CA ALA A 123 10.25 -3.56 -7.18
C ALA A 123 11.59 -4.31 -7.23
N VAL A 124 12.26 -4.33 -8.39
CA VAL A 124 13.41 -5.20 -8.65
C VAL A 124 14.63 -4.92 -7.78
N VAL A 125 14.71 -3.80 -7.09
CA VAL A 125 15.82 -3.52 -6.14
C VAL A 125 15.89 -4.54 -4.99
N SER A 126 14.78 -5.21 -4.68
CA SER A 126 14.69 -6.20 -3.60
C SER A 126 13.69 -7.33 -3.91
N HIS A 127 12.60 -7.05 -4.66
CA HIS A 127 11.46 -7.93 -4.93
C HIS A 127 11.43 -8.29 -6.43
N ASP A 128 12.50 -8.94 -6.91
CA ASP A 128 12.67 -9.34 -8.31
C ASP A 128 11.98 -10.67 -8.67
N HIS A 129 11.21 -11.26 -7.74
CA HIS A 129 10.30 -12.37 -8.05
C HIS A 129 9.12 -11.88 -8.92
N PRO A 130 8.62 -12.67 -9.90
CA PRO A 130 7.51 -12.25 -10.76
C PRO A 130 6.27 -11.76 -10.02
N GLU A 131 5.90 -12.39 -8.89
CA GLU A 131 4.76 -11.93 -8.07
C GLU A 131 5.08 -10.62 -7.32
N GLY A 132 6.33 -10.39 -6.92
CA GLY A 132 6.74 -9.12 -6.31
C GLY A 132 6.69 -7.95 -7.30
N ILE A 133 7.22 -8.16 -8.51
CA ILE A 133 7.13 -7.18 -9.61
C ILE A 133 5.67 -6.90 -9.97
N LYS A 134 4.88 -7.96 -10.17
CA LYS A 134 3.46 -7.83 -10.50
C LYS A 134 2.69 -7.05 -9.44
N GLY A 135 2.95 -7.27 -8.15
CA GLY A 135 2.29 -6.53 -7.08
C GLY A 135 2.49 -5.03 -7.19
N ALA A 136 3.72 -4.57 -7.41
CA ALA A 136 4.03 -3.17 -7.63
C ALA A 136 3.36 -2.61 -8.90
N VAL A 137 3.49 -3.32 -10.03
CA VAL A 137 2.92 -2.89 -11.32
C VAL A 137 1.39 -2.78 -11.23
N VAL A 138 0.71 -3.76 -10.62
CA VAL A 138 -0.75 -3.73 -10.48
C VAL A 138 -1.20 -2.59 -9.58
N THR A 139 -0.53 -2.38 -8.44
CA THR A 139 -0.86 -1.28 -7.52
C THR A 139 -0.70 0.07 -8.20
N ALA A 140 0.43 0.34 -8.83
CA ALA A 140 0.67 1.58 -9.56
C ALA A 140 -0.32 1.78 -10.73
N SER A 141 -0.64 0.70 -11.46
CA SER A 141 -1.63 0.75 -12.54
C SER A 141 -3.03 1.12 -12.04
N CYS A 142 -3.48 0.57 -10.91
CA CYS A 142 -4.78 0.90 -10.32
C CYS A 142 -4.85 2.38 -9.90
N ILE A 143 -3.78 2.92 -9.33
CA ILE A 143 -3.67 4.35 -8.99
C ILE A 143 -3.73 5.20 -10.26
N TRP A 144 -2.92 4.85 -11.26
CA TRP A 144 -2.92 5.54 -12.55
C TRP A 144 -4.31 5.51 -13.20
N MET A 145 -4.98 4.37 -13.21
CA MET A 145 -6.34 4.20 -13.75
C MET A 145 -7.36 5.09 -13.02
N ALA A 146 -7.34 5.12 -11.68
CA ALA A 146 -8.21 5.96 -10.88
C ALA A 146 -8.01 7.45 -11.21
N ARG A 147 -6.74 7.90 -11.25
CA ARG A 147 -6.33 9.26 -11.59
C ARG A 147 -6.77 9.67 -13.00
N HIS A 148 -6.80 8.75 -13.97
CA HIS A 148 -7.23 8.97 -15.35
C HIS A 148 -8.72 8.72 -15.56
N GLY A 149 -9.53 8.71 -14.49
CA GLY A 149 -10.99 8.65 -14.56
C GLY A 149 -11.54 7.31 -15.03
N LYS A 150 -10.77 6.23 -14.90
CA LYS A 150 -11.27 4.89 -15.16
C LYS A 150 -12.36 4.52 -14.17
N THR A 151 -13.35 3.80 -14.64
CA THR A 151 -14.44 3.32 -13.81
C THR A 151 -13.95 2.25 -12.81
N ARG A 152 -14.70 2.09 -11.72
CA ARG A 152 -14.46 1.02 -10.75
C ARG A 152 -14.45 -0.36 -11.41
N GLN A 153 -15.32 -0.58 -12.40
CA GLN A 153 -15.39 -1.84 -13.13
C GLN A 153 -14.14 -2.08 -13.98
N GLU A 154 -13.60 -1.05 -14.67
CA GLU A 154 -12.35 -1.20 -15.43
C GLU A 154 -11.18 -1.56 -14.53
N ILE A 155 -11.07 -0.94 -13.34
CA ILE A 155 -10.05 -1.29 -12.34
C ILE A 155 -10.24 -2.74 -11.85
N TYR A 156 -11.48 -3.13 -11.55
CA TYR A 156 -11.80 -4.49 -11.15
C TYR A 156 -11.41 -5.52 -12.21
N ASP A 157 -11.79 -5.29 -13.46
CA ASP A 157 -11.52 -6.20 -14.59
C ASP A 157 -10.02 -6.36 -14.80
N TYR A 158 -9.26 -5.27 -14.70
CA TYR A 158 -7.80 -5.30 -14.77
C TYR A 158 -7.19 -6.15 -13.64
N VAL A 159 -7.60 -5.92 -12.40
CA VAL A 159 -7.07 -6.70 -11.26
C VAL A 159 -7.47 -8.17 -11.37
N LEU A 160 -8.70 -8.47 -11.83
CA LEU A 160 -9.17 -9.83 -12.03
C LEU A 160 -8.38 -10.58 -13.12
N GLU A 161 -7.96 -9.88 -14.17
CA GLU A 161 -7.07 -10.44 -15.19
C GLU A 161 -5.71 -10.82 -14.60
N GLN A 162 -5.14 -9.97 -13.73
CA GLN A 162 -3.83 -10.22 -13.10
C GLN A 162 -3.89 -11.28 -12.00
N TYR A 163 -5.02 -11.38 -11.29
CA TYR A 163 -5.25 -12.29 -10.17
C TYR A 163 -6.57 -13.08 -10.32
N PRO A 164 -6.67 -13.97 -11.34
CA PRO A 164 -7.90 -14.72 -11.61
C PRO A 164 -8.26 -15.72 -10.51
N VAL A 165 -9.57 -15.93 -10.29
CA VAL A 165 -10.14 -16.78 -9.22
C VAL A 165 -9.69 -18.25 -9.26
N ASN A 166 -9.35 -18.77 -10.42
CA ASN A 166 -8.90 -20.16 -10.58
C ASN A 166 -7.43 -20.38 -10.20
N LYS A 167 -6.70 -19.29 -9.87
CA LYS A 167 -5.27 -19.35 -9.57
C LYS A 167 -4.93 -18.72 -8.20
N TYR A 168 -5.71 -17.76 -7.74
CA TYR A 168 -5.41 -17.01 -6.53
C TYR A 168 -6.52 -17.12 -5.51
N GLU A 169 -6.16 -17.49 -4.28
CA GLU A 169 -7.07 -17.75 -3.18
C GLU A 169 -7.88 -16.52 -2.77
N TYR A 170 -7.24 -15.33 -2.80
CA TYR A 170 -7.86 -14.06 -2.41
C TYR A 170 -8.06 -13.13 -3.61
N SER A 171 -8.34 -13.70 -4.80
CA SER A 171 -8.67 -12.92 -5.99
C SER A 171 -9.74 -11.86 -5.71
N ILE A 172 -9.64 -10.72 -6.38
CA ILE A 172 -10.68 -9.68 -6.35
C ILE A 172 -12.06 -10.19 -6.81
N GLY A 173 -12.10 -11.31 -7.53
CA GLY A 173 -13.32 -11.96 -7.98
C GLY A 173 -14.21 -12.52 -6.85
N TYR A 174 -13.66 -12.72 -5.65
CA TYR A 174 -14.44 -13.08 -4.47
C TYR A 174 -14.90 -11.82 -3.73
N SER A 175 -16.14 -11.85 -3.19
CA SER A 175 -16.65 -10.79 -2.33
C SER A 175 -15.93 -10.76 -0.97
N LEU A 176 -15.99 -9.62 -0.26
CA LEU A 176 -15.48 -9.56 1.11
C LEU A 176 -16.20 -10.55 2.04
N ASP A 177 -17.50 -10.83 1.82
CA ASP A 177 -18.23 -11.82 2.60
C ASP A 177 -17.70 -13.24 2.40
N GLU A 178 -17.18 -13.55 1.20
CA GLU A 178 -16.54 -14.83 0.90
C GLU A 178 -15.08 -14.89 1.42
N ILE A 179 -14.37 -13.75 1.44
CA ILE A 179 -12.99 -13.68 1.88
C ILE A 179 -12.90 -13.68 3.41
N ARG A 180 -13.73 -12.88 4.11
CA ARG A 180 -13.66 -12.65 5.57
C ARG A 180 -13.53 -13.92 6.42
N PRO A 181 -14.32 -14.98 6.23
CA PRO A 181 -14.23 -16.17 7.08
C PRO A 181 -13.00 -17.04 6.84
N ARG A 182 -12.26 -16.81 5.75
CA ARG A 182 -11.13 -17.66 5.33
C ARG A 182 -9.82 -16.92 5.15
N TYR A 183 -9.81 -15.58 5.24
CA TYR A 183 -8.58 -14.81 5.10
C TYR A 183 -7.67 -15.12 6.29
N VAL A 184 -6.44 -15.52 5.96
CA VAL A 184 -5.37 -15.73 6.91
C VAL A 184 -4.28 -14.71 6.61
N TRP A 185 -3.69 -14.14 7.64
CA TRP A 185 -2.56 -13.22 7.54
C TRP A 185 -1.59 -13.62 6.44
N ASN A 186 -1.29 -12.73 5.53
CA ASN A 186 -0.51 -13.03 4.35
C ASN A 186 0.28 -11.80 3.90
N GLU A 187 1.60 -11.89 3.94
CA GLU A 187 2.54 -10.82 3.57
C GLU A 187 3.00 -10.93 2.10
N SER A 188 2.38 -11.76 1.28
CA SER A 188 2.73 -11.88 -0.14
C SER A 188 1.94 -10.92 -1.01
N CYS A 189 2.53 -10.45 -2.13
CA CYS A 189 1.82 -9.62 -3.10
C CYS A 189 0.52 -10.28 -3.59
N GLN A 190 0.55 -11.57 -3.92
CA GLN A 190 -0.61 -12.29 -4.41
C GLN A 190 -1.69 -12.55 -3.34
N GLY A 191 -1.34 -12.47 -2.06
CA GLY A 191 -2.27 -12.55 -0.95
C GLY A 191 -2.86 -11.20 -0.57
N SER A 192 -2.06 -10.13 -0.65
CA SER A 192 -2.44 -8.80 -0.19
C SER A 192 -3.08 -7.94 -1.27
N VAL A 193 -2.46 -7.82 -2.47
CA VAL A 193 -2.89 -6.86 -3.49
C VAL A 193 -4.34 -7.06 -3.95
N PRO A 194 -4.78 -8.25 -4.40
CA PRO A 194 -6.16 -8.41 -4.86
C PRO A 194 -7.20 -8.26 -3.74
N ALA A 195 -6.86 -8.63 -2.50
CA ALA A 195 -7.74 -8.48 -1.34
C ALA A 195 -7.85 -7.01 -0.91
N ALA A 196 -6.76 -6.24 -0.89
CA ALA A 196 -6.77 -4.81 -0.64
C ALA A 196 -7.61 -4.06 -1.70
N MET A 197 -7.43 -4.42 -2.98
CA MET A 197 -8.25 -3.87 -4.07
C MET A 197 -9.73 -4.27 -3.95
N ARG A 198 -10.04 -5.44 -3.36
CA ARG A 198 -11.43 -5.81 -3.05
C ARG A 198 -12.01 -4.93 -1.94
N CYS A 199 -11.23 -4.55 -0.92
CA CYS A 199 -11.67 -3.59 0.08
C CYS A 199 -12.05 -2.24 -0.54
N PHE A 200 -11.26 -1.75 -1.51
CA PHE A 200 -11.59 -0.57 -2.30
C PHE A 200 -12.84 -0.81 -3.16
N TYR A 201 -12.92 -1.90 -3.89
CA TYR A 201 -14.03 -2.18 -4.83
C TYR A 201 -15.41 -2.18 -4.15
N GLU A 202 -15.50 -2.70 -2.92
CA GLU A 202 -16.77 -2.73 -2.14
C GLU A 202 -17.01 -1.49 -1.27
N SER A 203 -16.14 -0.48 -1.32
CA SER A 203 -16.32 0.76 -0.55
C SER A 203 -17.13 1.79 -1.33
N SER A 204 -17.69 2.77 -0.64
CA SER A 204 -18.41 3.93 -1.20
C SER A 204 -17.65 5.25 -1.06
N ASP A 205 -16.67 5.29 -0.15
CA ASP A 205 -15.84 6.42 0.20
C ASP A 205 -14.56 5.93 0.88
N TYR A 206 -13.65 6.85 1.23
CA TYR A 206 -12.39 6.51 1.86
C TYR A 206 -12.58 5.87 3.25
N GLU A 207 -13.55 6.35 4.04
CA GLU A 207 -13.83 5.80 5.36
C GLU A 207 -14.29 4.34 5.27
N SER A 208 -15.26 4.04 4.41
CA SER A 208 -15.76 2.67 4.22
C SER A 208 -14.69 1.73 3.64
N PHE A 209 -13.74 2.25 2.85
CA PHE A 209 -12.58 1.50 2.42
C PHE A 209 -11.73 1.05 3.63
N ILE A 210 -11.39 1.96 4.53
CA ILE A 210 -10.64 1.62 5.76
C ILE A 210 -11.43 0.63 6.64
N ARG A 211 -12.75 0.81 6.78
CA ARG A 211 -13.62 -0.14 7.50
C ARG A 211 -13.62 -1.53 6.87
N ASN A 212 -13.59 -1.61 5.55
CA ASN A 212 -13.47 -2.89 4.85
C ASN A 212 -12.15 -3.59 5.17
N ILE A 213 -11.04 -2.87 5.29
CA ILE A 213 -9.76 -3.42 5.77
C ILE A 213 -9.92 -3.97 7.19
N TYR A 214 -10.48 -3.18 8.10
CA TYR A 214 -10.72 -3.61 9.49
C TYR A 214 -11.61 -4.84 9.60
N SER A 215 -12.38 -5.17 8.57
CA SER A 215 -13.22 -6.38 8.55
C SER A 215 -12.42 -7.67 8.36
N LEU A 216 -11.16 -7.60 7.95
CA LEU A 216 -10.28 -8.74 7.67
C LEU A 216 -9.22 -8.93 8.75
N GLN A 217 -8.77 -10.16 8.95
CA GLN A 217 -7.57 -10.49 9.74
C GLN A 217 -6.34 -10.39 8.84
N CYS A 218 -5.98 -9.18 8.45
CA CYS A 218 -4.97 -8.93 7.43
C CYS A 218 -3.85 -8.01 7.96
N ASP A 219 -2.82 -7.86 7.16
CA ASP A 219 -1.76 -6.87 7.21
C ASP A 219 -2.38 -5.50 6.87
N SER A 220 -2.99 -4.87 7.89
CA SER A 220 -3.98 -3.81 7.65
C SER A 220 -3.37 -2.47 7.25
N ASP A 221 -2.17 -2.14 7.70
CA ASP A 221 -1.38 -0.99 7.30
C ASP A 221 -0.96 -1.13 5.82
N THR A 222 -0.41 -2.29 5.46
CA THR A 222 -0.06 -2.60 4.07
C THR A 222 -1.27 -2.59 3.14
N PHE A 223 -2.45 -3.10 3.57
CA PHE A 223 -3.67 -2.99 2.76
C PHE A 223 -4.07 -1.52 2.55
N GLY A 224 -3.94 -0.73 3.61
CA GLY A 224 -4.13 0.71 3.57
C GLY A 224 -3.18 1.42 2.60
N ALA A 225 -1.89 1.07 2.64
CA ALA A 225 -0.88 1.62 1.75
C ALA A 225 -1.11 1.22 0.28
N ILE A 226 -1.46 -0.06 0.01
CA ILE A 226 -1.69 -0.58 -1.34
C ILE A 226 -2.89 0.09 -2.01
N ALA A 227 -4.04 0.14 -1.34
CA ALA A 227 -5.28 0.59 -2.00
C ALA A 227 -5.73 1.99 -1.57
N GLY A 228 -5.10 2.61 -0.56
CA GLY A 228 -5.44 3.95 -0.09
C GLY A 228 -5.21 5.04 -1.13
N GLY A 229 -4.14 4.92 -1.91
CA GLY A 229 -3.89 5.83 -3.02
C GLY A 229 -4.91 5.69 -4.15
N VAL A 230 -5.38 4.46 -4.42
CA VAL A 230 -6.47 4.23 -5.39
C VAL A 230 -7.77 4.84 -4.89
N ALA A 231 -8.09 4.66 -3.60
CA ALA A 231 -9.30 5.21 -2.98
C ALA A 231 -9.30 6.75 -3.00
N GLU A 232 -8.18 7.39 -2.63
CA GLU A 232 -8.05 8.85 -2.69
C GLU A 232 -8.31 9.39 -4.10
N GLU A 233 -7.63 8.85 -5.11
CA GLU A 233 -7.79 9.32 -6.50
C GLU A 233 -9.19 9.06 -7.03
N PHE A 234 -9.75 7.89 -6.74
CA PHE A 234 -11.08 7.52 -7.23
C PHE A 234 -12.20 8.34 -6.62
N TYR A 235 -12.13 8.62 -5.33
CA TYR A 235 -13.15 9.43 -4.61
C TYR A 235 -12.89 10.94 -4.68
N GLY A 236 -11.71 11.35 -5.13
CA GLY A 236 -11.32 12.75 -5.17
C GLY A 236 -11.04 13.34 -3.79
N GLY A 237 -10.58 12.51 -2.84
CA GLY A 237 -10.22 12.90 -1.47
C GLY A 237 -10.69 11.92 -0.41
N PHE A 238 -10.84 12.42 0.82
CA PHE A 238 -11.01 11.60 2.03
C PHE A 238 -12.42 11.69 2.64
N GLY A 239 -13.36 12.42 2.01
CA GLY A 239 -14.69 12.65 2.58
C GLY A 239 -14.61 13.36 3.93
N ASP A 240 -15.23 12.75 4.96
CA ASP A 240 -15.25 13.29 6.31
C ASP A 240 -14.00 12.93 7.16
N VAL A 241 -13.05 12.18 6.60
CA VAL A 241 -11.81 11.83 7.30
C VAL A 241 -10.86 13.03 7.30
N ASP A 242 -10.52 13.54 8.49
CA ASP A 242 -9.58 14.65 8.66
C ASP A 242 -8.13 14.21 8.42
N ALA A 243 -7.83 13.97 7.13
CA ALA A 243 -6.53 13.48 6.70
C ALA A 243 -5.39 14.44 7.06
N GLU A 244 -5.61 15.76 6.93
CA GLU A 244 -4.56 16.75 7.23
C GLU A 244 -4.16 16.71 8.70
N ARG A 245 -5.14 16.58 9.60
CA ARG A 245 -4.87 16.45 11.03
C ARG A 245 -4.09 15.17 11.33
N ILE A 246 -4.53 14.03 10.79
CA ILE A 246 -3.90 12.73 11.05
C ILE A 246 -2.46 12.74 10.53
N LEU A 247 -2.24 13.15 9.28
CA LEU A 247 -0.89 13.21 8.70
C LEU A 247 0.03 14.12 9.52
N LYS A 248 -0.46 15.29 9.95
CA LYS A 248 0.31 16.23 10.76
C LYS A 248 0.59 15.73 12.17
N GLU A 249 -0.29 14.91 12.74
CA GLU A 249 -0.13 14.34 14.09
C GLU A 249 0.86 13.18 14.12
N TYR A 250 0.87 12.35 13.08
CA TYR A 250 1.60 11.09 13.08
C TYR A 250 2.88 11.07 12.24
N LEU A 251 3.02 11.94 11.23
CA LEU A 251 4.29 12.07 10.51
C LEU A 251 5.24 13.01 11.25
N ASP A 252 6.51 12.65 11.27
CA ASP A 252 7.55 13.59 11.68
C ASP A 252 7.82 14.65 10.62
N HIS A 253 8.63 15.65 10.98
CA HIS A 253 8.93 16.78 10.10
C HIS A 253 9.58 16.34 8.78
N ASP A 254 10.55 15.42 8.83
CA ASP A 254 11.32 15.01 7.66
C ASP A 254 10.45 14.24 6.65
N LEU A 255 9.60 13.32 7.13
CA LEU A 255 8.66 12.57 6.28
C LEU A 255 7.57 13.49 5.73
N MET A 256 7.09 14.45 6.53
CA MET A 256 6.11 15.44 6.06
C MET A 256 6.71 16.32 4.96
N GLU A 257 7.95 16.76 5.08
CA GLU A 257 8.65 17.55 4.05
C GLU A 257 8.71 16.76 2.72
N ILE A 258 9.08 15.48 2.77
CA ILE A 258 9.11 14.61 1.57
C ILE A 258 7.70 14.42 1.00
N LEU A 259 6.69 14.23 1.86
CA LEU A 259 5.31 14.06 1.42
C LEU A 259 4.79 15.29 0.65
N LEU A 260 5.19 16.49 1.06
CA LEU A 260 4.74 17.75 0.48
C LEU A 260 5.57 18.24 -0.71
N ALA A 261 6.80 17.72 -0.90
CA ALA A 261 7.65 18.03 -2.04
C ALA A 261 7.06 17.50 -3.36
#